data_02f82c32ad46cc9a85768ba6b953dbde
#
_entry.id   02f82c32ad46cc9a85768ba6b953dbde
#
_cell.length_a   1.000
_cell.length_b   1.000
_cell.length_c   1.000
_cell.angle_alpha   90.00
_cell.angle_beta   90.00
_cell.angle_gamma   90.00
#
_symmetry.space_group_name_H-M   'P 1'
#
loop_
_entity.id
_entity.type
_entity.pdbx_description
1 polymer ?
#
loop_
_entity_poly.entity_id
_entity_poly.type
_entity_poly.pdbx_seq_one_letter_code
_entity_poly.pdbx_strand_id
1 'polypeptide(L)'
;MPTTTIRSSVPEHVAIIMDGNGRWAKQRGLPRIMGHRRGVEAVRETVRAAGDCGISYLTLFAFSSENWRRPESEVTDLMGLLKAFIRRDLAELHRENVRVRIIGDRETLKADIRSLLEEAEHMTRDNTKLTLVIAFNYGSRDEIARAAASLAQDVAQGKLDAASITPEMISGRLDTAGIPDPDLIIRTSGEERLSNFLLWQAAYSEFLFVPDYWPDFDRQHFYSAIEQYATRDRRFGGLADQVAVAGA
;
A
#
# COMPACT_ATOMS: atom_id res chain seq x y z
N MET A 1 -28.95 24.53 -5.73
CA MET A 1 -28.55 24.04 -4.40
C MET A 1 -27.16 23.44 -4.55
N PRO A 2 -26.08 24.05 -4.07
CA PRO A 2 -24.79 23.40 -4.07
C PRO A 2 -24.81 22.32 -2.98
N THR A 3 -24.66 21.09 -3.39
CA THR A 3 -24.42 19.94 -2.49
C THR A 3 -23.08 20.17 -1.81
N THR A 4 -23.10 20.60 -0.56
CA THR A 4 -21.94 20.55 0.31
C THR A 4 -21.57 19.09 0.43
N THR A 5 -20.55 18.66 -0.30
CA THR A 5 -19.96 17.33 -0.12
C THR A 5 -19.37 17.31 1.29
N ILE A 6 -20.10 16.70 2.22
CA ILE A 6 -19.56 16.35 3.54
C ILE A 6 -18.41 15.39 3.21
N ARG A 7 -17.17 15.88 3.30
CA ARG A 7 -15.98 15.05 3.14
C ARG A 7 -16.05 13.96 4.19
N SER A 8 -15.99 12.71 3.76
CA SER A 8 -15.89 11.56 4.64
C SER A 8 -14.72 11.79 5.59
N SER A 9 -14.95 11.71 6.89
CA SER A 9 -13.91 11.78 7.92
C SER A 9 -12.96 10.57 7.86
N VAL A 10 -13.28 9.58 7.04
CA VAL A 10 -12.53 8.33 6.86
C VAL A 10 -11.80 8.38 5.52
N PRO A 11 -10.49 8.08 5.46
CA PRO A 11 -9.75 8.01 4.22
C PRO A 11 -10.29 6.87 3.33
N GLU A 12 -10.35 7.10 2.03
CA GLU A 12 -10.71 6.05 1.06
C GLU A 12 -9.60 5.01 0.92
N HIS A 13 -8.34 5.48 0.90
CA HIS A 13 -7.16 4.64 0.73
C HIS A 13 -6.11 4.93 1.82
N VAL A 14 -5.74 3.88 2.54
CA VAL A 14 -4.64 3.90 3.52
C VAL A 14 -3.50 3.04 3.03
N ALA A 15 -2.27 3.57 3.04
CA ALA A 15 -1.07 2.80 2.73
C ALA A 15 -0.14 2.69 3.95
N ILE A 16 0.49 1.53 4.17
CA ILE A 16 1.28 1.28 5.38
C ILE A 16 2.66 0.72 5.04
N ILE A 17 3.71 1.39 5.55
CA ILE A 17 5.07 0.89 5.57
C ILE A 17 5.28 0.15 6.90
N MET A 18 5.30 -1.18 6.82
CA MET A 18 5.36 -2.11 7.96
C MET A 18 6.78 -2.29 8.47
N ASP A 19 7.31 -1.28 9.16
CA ASP A 19 8.71 -1.27 9.63
C ASP A 19 8.84 -1.69 11.10
N GLY A 20 10.04 -2.18 11.45
CA GLY A 20 10.41 -2.49 12.84
C GLY A 20 10.41 -3.96 13.21
N ASN A 21 10.01 -4.90 12.35
CA ASN A 21 9.96 -6.34 12.66
C ASN A 21 11.28 -6.88 13.26
N GLY A 22 12.41 -6.56 12.62
CA GLY A 22 13.72 -7.02 13.09
C GLY A 22 14.15 -6.36 14.39
N ARG A 23 13.86 -5.07 14.60
CA ARG A 23 14.16 -4.32 15.83
C ARG A 23 13.33 -4.84 17.01
N TRP A 24 12.06 -5.11 16.78
CA TRP A 24 11.15 -5.73 17.74
C TRP A 24 11.69 -7.07 18.26
N ALA A 25 12.12 -7.96 17.36
CA ALA A 25 12.69 -9.25 17.71
C ALA A 25 14.01 -9.08 18.51
N LYS A 26 14.91 -8.20 18.03
CA LYS A 26 16.18 -7.93 18.71
C LYS A 26 16.01 -7.44 20.14
N GLN A 27 15.07 -6.52 20.39
CA GLN A 27 14.77 -6.03 21.75
C GLN A 27 14.32 -7.14 22.71
N ARG A 28 13.75 -8.22 22.17
CA ARG A 28 13.24 -9.37 22.94
C ARG A 28 14.18 -10.57 22.95
N GLY A 29 15.41 -10.40 22.43
CA GLY A 29 16.37 -11.50 22.33
C GLY A 29 15.94 -12.62 21.39
N LEU A 30 15.03 -12.34 20.43
CA LEU A 30 14.45 -13.31 19.51
C LEU A 30 15.12 -13.24 18.13
N PRO A 31 15.15 -14.36 17.38
CA PRO A 31 15.53 -14.36 15.97
C PRO A 31 14.62 -13.41 15.14
N ARG A 32 15.18 -12.74 14.12
CA ARG A 32 14.45 -11.76 13.27
C ARG A 32 13.14 -12.31 12.69
N ILE A 33 13.13 -13.58 12.30
CA ILE A 33 11.95 -14.26 11.75
C ILE A 33 10.75 -14.23 12.71
N MET A 34 10.98 -14.21 14.02
CA MET A 34 9.89 -14.14 15.01
C MET A 34 9.19 -12.79 14.96
N GLY A 35 9.93 -11.70 14.70
CA GLY A 35 9.34 -10.40 14.47
C GLY A 35 8.46 -10.38 13.20
N HIS A 36 8.93 -10.97 12.12
CA HIS A 36 8.14 -11.08 10.89
C HIS A 36 6.89 -11.96 11.08
N ARG A 37 7.01 -13.09 11.82
CA ARG A 37 5.83 -13.92 12.16
C ARG A 37 4.80 -13.14 12.96
N ARG A 38 5.23 -12.39 13.97
CA ARG A 38 4.33 -11.53 14.74
C ARG A 38 3.75 -10.40 13.88
N GLY A 39 4.54 -9.87 12.95
CA GLY A 39 4.08 -8.88 11.97
C GLY A 39 2.97 -9.39 11.06
N VAL A 40 2.92 -10.69 10.74
CA VAL A 40 1.79 -11.29 9.99
C VAL A 40 0.50 -11.23 10.80
N GLU A 41 0.55 -11.40 12.13
CA GLU A 41 -0.65 -11.23 12.97
C GLU A 41 -1.14 -9.77 12.95
N ALA A 42 -0.21 -8.79 12.99
CA ALA A 42 -0.55 -7.38 12.85
C ALA A 42 -1.21 -7.07 11.48
N VAL A 43 -0.78 -7.74 10.39
CA VAL A 43 -1.47 -7.63 9.07
C VAL A 43 -2.94 -8.04 9.20
N ARG A 44 -3.24 -9.19 9.82
CA ARG A 44 -4.63 -9.66 9.98
C ARG A 44 -5.50 -8.68 10.75
N GLU A 45 -4.97 -8.18 11.87
CA GLU A 45 -5.68 -7.18 12.69
C GLU A 45 -5.93 -5.88 11.92
N THR A 46 -4.93 -5.41 11.16
CA THR A 46 -5.05 -4.19 10.36
C THR A 46 -6.05 -4.34 9.21
N VAL A 47 -6.06 -5.47 8.51
CA VAL A 47 -7.04 -5.74 7.43
C VAL A 47 -8.47 -5.75 7.98
N ARG A 48 -8.69 -6.40 9.13
CA ARG A 48 -10.00 -6.40 9.79
C ARG A 48 -10.40 -4.98 10.24
N ALA A 49 -9.48 -4.24 10.88
CA ALA A 49 -9.73 -2.86 11.31
C ALA A 49 -10.05 -1.94 10.14
N ALA A 50 -9.36 -2.07 9.00
CA ALA A 50 -9.64 -1.31 7.79
C ALA A 50 -11.06 -1.61 7.25
N GLY A 51 -11.45 -2.89 7.20
CA GLY A 51 -12.80 -3.29 6.82
C GLY A 51 -13.89 -2.78 7.77
N ASP A 52 -13.61 -2.74 9.08
CA ASP A 52 -14.53 -2.21 10.11
C ASP A 52 -14.68 -0.68 10.01
N CYS A 53 -13.62 0.03 9.63
CA CYS A 53 -13.64 1.49 9.38
C CYS A 53 -14.30 1.87 8.05
N GLY A 54 -14.61 0.92 7.16
CA GLY A 54 -15.14 1.21 5.83
C GLY A 54 -14.08 1.75 4.85
N ILE A 55 -12.80 1.46 5.07
CA ILE A 55 -11.71 1.76 4.13
C ILE A 55 -11.92 0.95 2.85
N SER A 56 -11.84 1.61 1.68
CA SER A 56 -12.02 0.95 0.39
C SER A 56 -10.74 0.27 -0.11
N TYR A 57 -9.57 0.88 0.17
CA TYR A 57 -8.25 0.40 -0.26
C TYR A 57 -7.25 0.43 0.89
N LEU A 58 -6.57 -0.70 1.10
CA LEU A 58 -5.46 -0.82 2.05
C LEU A 58 -4.23 -1.34 1.31
N THR A 59 -3.19 -0.50 1.19
CA THR A 59 -1.91 -0.92 0.59
C THR A 59 -0.88 -1.23 1.66
N LEU A 60 -0.31 -2.43 1.63
CA LEU A 60 0.72 -2.88 2.57
C LEU A 60 2.06 -3.08 1.85
N PHE A 61 3.12 -2.44 2.33
CA PHE A 61 4.48 -2.61 1.81
C PHE A 61 5.12 -3.87 2.40
N ALA A 62 4.90 -5.01 1.73
CA ALA A 62 5.31 -6.32 2.22
C ALA A 62 6.77 -6.67 1.92
N PHE A 63 7.26 -6.34 0.71
CA PHE A 63 8.62 -6.63 0.28
C PHE A 63 9.09 -5.64 -0.80
N SER A 64 10.13 -4.86 -0.49
CA SER A 64 10.70 -3.91 -1.46
C SER A 64 11.69 -4.59 -2.40
N SER A 65 11.90 -4.01 -3.59
CA SER A 65 12.94 -4.46 -4.54
C SER A 65 14.35 -4.42 -3.93
N GLU A 66 14.62 -3.53 -2.98
CA GLU A 66 15.89 -3.46 -2.26
C GLU A 66 16.09 -4.60 -1.26
N ASN A 67 15.02 -5.28 -0.81
CA ASN A 67 15.10 -6.36 0.17
C ASN A 67 15.81 -7.62 -0.35
N TRP A 68 15.96 -7.77 -1.67
CA TRP A 68 16.79 -8.83 -2.26
C TRP A 68 18.27 -8.75 -1.86
N ARG A 69 18.74 -7.59 -1.40
CA ARG A 69 20.12 -7.39 -0.89
C ARG A 69 20.33 -7.92 0.52
N ARG A 70 19.27 -8.38 1.19
CA ARG A 70 19.36 -8.99 2.53
C ARG A 70 20.04 -10.36 2.44
N PRO A 71 20.53 -10.90 3.56
CA PRO A 71 21.06 -12.27 3.59
C PRO A 71 20.06 -13.26 2.99
N GLU A 72 20.56 -14.22 2.21
CA GLU A 72 19.73 -15.20 1.48
C GLU A 72 18.80 -16.00 2.42
N SER A 73 19.28 -16.33 3.62
CA SER A 73 18.46 -16.99 4.65
C SER A 73 17.26 -16.15 5.06
N GLU A 74 17.43 -14.82 5.26
CA GLU A 74 16.33 -13.92 5.60
C GLU A 74 15.32 -13.81 4.44
N VAL A 75 15.81 -13.71 3.21
CA VAL A 75 14.93 -13.66 2.02
C VAL A 75 14.13 -14.97 1.90
N THR A 76 14.79 -16.12 2.09
CA THR A 76 14.12 -17.43 2.06
C THR A 76 13.04 -17.55 3.12
N ASP A 77 13.32 -17.09 4.34
CA ASP A 77 12.34 -17.06 5.43
C ASP A 77 11.13 -16.17 5.10
N LEU A 78 11.37 -14.97 4.54
CA LEU A 78 10.29 -14.05 4.12
C LEU A 78 9.42 -14.63 3.01
N MET A 79 10.03 -15.31 2.02
CA MET A 79 9.26 -16.03 0.98
C MET A 79 8.44 -17.16 1.58
N GLY A 80 8.98 -17.88 2.56
CA GLY A 80 8.25 -18.91 3.31
C GLY A 80 7.05 -18.35 4.06
N LEU A 81 7.20 -17.19 4.70
CA LEU A 81 6.10 -16.49 5.40
C LEU A 81 5.02 -16.01 4.44
N LEU A 82 5.39 -15.45 3.29
CA LEU A 82 4.42 -15.04 2.26
C LEU A 82 3.57 -16.24 1.81
N LYS A 83 4.23 -17.36 1.48
CA LYS A 83 3.52 -18.59 1.07
C LYS A 83 2.58 -19.11 2.16
N ALA A 84 3.06 -19.09 3.41
CA ALA A 84 2.25 -19.53 4.55
C ALA A 84 1.03 -18.62 4.77
N PHE A 85 1.22 -17.29 4.67
CA PHE A 85 0.15 -16.31 4.78
C PHE A 85 -0.92 -16.55 3.70
N ILE A 86 -0.52 -16.58 2.41
CA ILE A 86 -1.49 -16.75 1.34
C ILE A 86 -2.25 -18.07 1.51
N ARG A 87 -1.58 -19.21 1.72
CA ARG A 87 -2.24 -20.50 1.88
C ARG A 87 -3.20 -20.58 3.06
N ARG A 88 -2.88 -19.90 4.15
CA ARG A 88 -3.67 -19.95 5.38
C ARG A 88 -4.82 -18.95 5.36
N ASP A 89 -4.55 -17.74 4.87
CA ASP A 89 -5.44 -16.60 5.11
C ASP A 89 -6.31 -16.27 3.88
N LEU A 90 -5.97 -16.78 2.68
CA LEU A 90 -6.68 -16.46 1.44
C LEU A 90 -8.18 -16.82 1.50
N ALA A 91 -8.51 -18.00 2.04
CA ALA A 91 -9.91 -18.42 2.18
C ALA A 91 -10.70 -17.51 3.14
N GLU A 92 -10.06 -17.01 4.19
CA GLU A 92 -10.66 -16.04 5.11
C GLU A 92 -10.86 -14.70 4.44
N LEU A 93 -9.83 -14.18 3.73
CA LEU A 93 -9.95 -12.93 2.97
C LEU A 93 -11.09 -12.99 1.95
N HIS A 94 -11.23 -14.11 1.24
CA HIS A 94 -12.34 -14.32 0.29
C HIS A 94 -13.70 -14.32 1.00
N ARG A 95 -13.84 -15.04 2.11
CA ARG A 95 -15.07 -15.08 2.90
C ARG A 95 -15.48 -13.72 3.46
N GLU A 96 -14.49 -12.89 3.85
CA GLU A 96 -14.70 -11.53 4.34
C GLU A 96 -14.90 -10.50 3.20
N ASN A 97 -15.04 -10.98 1.97
CA ASN A 97 -15.23 -10.15 0.77
C ASN A 97 -14.09 -9.15 0.52
N VAL A 98 -12.85 -9.54 0.86
CA VAL A 98 -11.64 -8.77 0.60
C VAL A 98 -11.06 -9.17 -0.76
N ARG A 99 -10.86 -8.20 -1.65
CA ARG A 99 -10.18 -8.37 -2.94
C ARG A 99 -8.69 -8.19 -2.77
N VAL A 100 -7.89 -9.14 -3.20
CA VAL A 100 -6.42 -9.05 -3.21
C VAL A 100 -5.95 -8.51 -4.55
N ARG A 101 -5.04 -7.51 -4.51
CA ARG A 101 -4.29 -7.02 -5.66
C ARG A 101 -2.81 -6.99 -5.31
N ILE A 102 -1.95 -7.37 -6.27
CA ILE A 102 -0.50 -7.37 -6.08
C ILE A 102 0.11 -6.32 -7.01
N ILE A 103 0.94 -5.44 -6.46
CA ILE A 103 1.75 -4.48 -7.22
C ILE A 103 3.23 -4.79 -7.02
N GLY A 104 4.04 -4.50 -8.06
CA GLY A 104 5.48 -4.76 -8.10
C GLY A 104 5.88 -5.65 -9.27
N ASP A 105 7.19 -5.84 -9.44
CA ASP A 105 7.76 -6.61 -10.55
C ASP A 105 7.57 -8.12 -10.31
N ARG A 106 6.75 -8.76 -11.14
CA ARG A 106 6.47 -10.20 -11.10
C ARG A 106 7.42 -11.02 -11.98
N GLU A 107 8.03 -10.38 -12.97
CA GLU A 107 8.85 -11.06 -14.00
C GLU A 107 10.08 -11.73 -13.39
N THR A 108 10.67 -11.10 -12.39
CA THR A 108 11.86 -11.59 -11.69
C THR A 108 11.57 -12.61 -10.59
N LEU A 109 10.28 -12.85 -10.27
CA LEU A 109 9.89 -13.81 -9.23
C LEU A 109 9.99 -15.25 -9.71
N LYS A 110 10.32 -16.18 -8.79
CA LYS A 110 10.24 -17.62 -9.05
C LYS A 110 8.81 -18.01 -9.41
N ALA A 111 8.65 -18.99 -10.31
CA ALA A 111 7.35 -19.41 -10.85
C ALA A 111 6.34 -19.82 -9.76
N ASP A 112 6.79 -20.49 -8.70
CA ASP A 112 5.95 -20.94 -7.60
C ASP A 112 5.37 -19.78 -6.76
N ILE A 113 6.14 -18.67 -6.60
CA ILE A 113 5.65 -17.43 -5.97
C ILE A 113 4.64 -16.75 -6.89
N ARG A 114 4.99 -16.61 -8.18
CA ARG A 114 4.12 -15.95 -9.16
C ARG A 114 2.75 -16.64 -9.22
N SER A 115 2.72 -17.95 -9.39
CA SER A 115 1.46 -18.71 -9.43
C SER A 115 0.62 -18.55 -8.18
N LEU A 116 1.25 -18.47 -6.99
CA LEU A 116 0.55 -18.27 -5.74
C LEU A 116 -0.08 -16.87 -5.62
N LEU A 117 0.60 -15.84 -6.12
CA LEU A 117 0.08 -14.47 -6.16
C LEU A 117 -1.09 -14.36 -7.15
N GLU A 118 -0.97 -14.98 -8.32
CA GLU A 118 -2.03 -15.04 -9.35
C GLU A 118 -3.28 -15.80 -8.83
N GLU A 119 -3.09 -16.90 -8.11
CA GLU A 119 -4.18 -17.64 -7.46
C GLU A 119 -4.94 -16.76 -6.46
N ALA A 120 -4.21 -15.98 -5.63
CA ALA A 120 -4.82 -15.09 -4.65
C ALA A 120 -5.68 -14.00 -5.32
N GLU A 121 -5.17 -13.37 -6.38
CA GLU A 121 -5.93 -12.37 -7.14
C GLU A 121 -7.13 -12.99 -7.84
N HIS A 122 -6.95 -14.17 -8.46
CA HIS A 122 -8.02 -14.87 -9.19
C HIS A 122 -9.18 -15.26 -8.26
N MET A 123 -8.88 -15.86 -7.10
CA MET A 123 -9.88 -16.29 -6.14
C MET A 123 -10.72 -15.12 -5.60
N THR A 124 -10.09 -13.95 -5.43
CA THR A 124 -10.73 -12.81 -4.76
C THR A 124 -11.19 -11.71 -5.71
N ARG A 125 -11.07 -11.90 -7.03
CA ARG A 125 -11.29 -10.85 -8.06
C ARG A 125 -12.65 -10.16 -8.01
N ASP A 126 -13.69 -10.90 -7.60
CA ASP A 126 -15.07 -10.42 -7.58
C ASP A 126 -15.49 -9.85 -6.21
N ASN A 127 -14.57 -9.84 -5.24
CA ASN A 127 -14.80 -9.28 -3.92
C ASN A 127 -14.82 -7.74 -3.96
N THR A 128 -15.63 -7.11 -3.11
CA THR A 128 -15.97 -5.69 -3.21
C THR A 128 -15.89 -4.88 -1.91
N LYS A 129 -15.74 -5.53 -0.74
CA LYS A 129 -15.78 -4.82 0.55
C LYS A 129 -14.53 -3.99 0.82
N LEU A 130 -13.36 -4.55 0.57
CA LEU A 130 -12.04 -3.93 0.77
C LEU A 130 -11.11 -4.46 -0.31
N THR A 131 -10.34 -3.59 -0.95
CA THR A 131 -9.22 -3.99 -1.82
C THR A 131 -7.92 -3.94 -1.02
N LEU A 132 -7.37 -5.12 -0.71
CA LEU A 132 -6.05 -5.27 -0.09
C LEU A 132 -4.99 -5.31 -1.18
N VAL A 133 -4.21 -4.24 -1.28
CA VAL A 133 -3.09 -4.11 -2.21
C VAL A 133 -1.79 -4.51 -1.51
N ILE A 134 -1.11 -5.52 -2.01
CA ILE A 134 0.17 -5.99 -1.45
C ILE A 134 1.28 -5.54 -2.39
N ALA A 135 2.09 -4.59 -1.95
CA ALA A 135 3.29 -4.16 -2.65
C ALA A 135 4.41 -5.19 -2.36
N PHE A 136 4.65 -6.06 -3.35
CA PHE A 136 5.61 -7.16 -3.25
C PHE A 136 6.61 -7.11 -4.40
N ASN A 137 7.89 -7.20 -4.08
CA ASN A 137 8.99 -6.92 -5.03
C ASN A 137 8.79 -5.56 -5.70
N TYR A 138 8.39 -4.58 -4.89
CA TYR A 138 7.95 -3.28 -5.34
C TYR A 138 9.02 -2.21 -5.05
N GLY A 139 9.20 -1.31 -6.00
CA GLY A 139 9.96 -0.08 -5.86
C GLY A 139 9.38 0.99 -6.79
N SER A 140 9.01 2.15 -6.24
CA SER A 140 8.33 3.18 -7.02
C SER A 140 9.19 3.75 -8.15
N ARG A 141 10.52 3.84 -7.96
CA ARG A 141 11.43 4.29 -9.04
C ARG A 141 11.43 3.31 -10.22
N ASP A 142 11.39 2.01 -9.95
CA ASP A 142 11.35 0.97 -10.98
C ASP A 142 10.01 0.98 -11.71
N GLU A 143 8.91 1.15 -10.98
CA GLU A 143 7.56 1.29 -11.52
C GLU A 143 7.46 2.48 -12.47
N ILE A 144 7.93 3.67 -12.03
CA ILE A 144 7.94 4.88 -12.84
C ILE A 144 8.80 4.70 -14.10
N ALA A 145 9.96 4.06 -13.98
CA ALA A 145 10.83 3.78 -15.12
C ALA A 145 10.14 2.84 -16.13
N ARG A 146 9.43 1.80 -15.68
CA ARG A 146 8.64 0.91 -16.56
C ARG A 146 7.49 1.66 -17.23
N ALA A 147 6.78 2.53 -16.52
CA ALA A 147 5.73 3.36 -17.08
C ALA A 147 6.26 4.28 -18.18
N ALA A 148 7.37 4.96 -17.92
CA ALA A 148 8.04 5.82 -18.91
C ALA A 148 8.51 5.03 -20.16
N ALA A 149 9.11 3.86 -19.96
CA ALA A 149 9.54 2.99 -21.06
C ALA A 149 8.36 2.52 -21.93
N SER A 150 7.22 2.20 -21.31
CA SER A 150 5.99 1.82 -21.99
C SER A 150 5.45 2.96 -22.87
N LEU A 151 5.42 4.19 -22.35
CA LEU A 151 5.01 5.36 -23.14
C LEU A 151 5.98 5.66 -24.28
N ALA A 152 7.30 5.55 -24.04
CA ALA A 152 8.31 5.72 -25.07
C ALA A 152 8.17 4.69 -26.21
N GLN A 153 7.79 3.45 -25.90
CA GLN A 153 7.47 2.44 -26.90
C GLN A 153 6.26 2.82 -27.76
N ASP A 154 5.18 3.34 -27.15
CA ASP A 154 4.01 3.79 -27.89
C ASP A 154 4.34 4.96 -28.82
N VAL A 155 5.21 5.88 -28.40
CA VAL A 155 5.73 6.96 -29.25
C VAL A 155 6.55 6.40 -30.41
N ALA A 156 7.48 5.47 -30.17
CA ALA A 156 8.31 4.86 -31.20
C ALA A 156 7.48 4.07 -32.23
N GLN A 157 6.34 3.54 -31.82
CA GLN A 157 5.39 2.82 -32.69
C GLN A 157 4.38 3.76 -33.40
N GLY A 158 4.49 5.07 -33.21
CA GLY A 158 3.57 6.06 -33.80
C GLY A 158 2.14 6.02 -33.23
N LYS A 159 1.92 5.38 -32.07
CA LYS A 159 0.63 5.30 -31.40
C LYS A 159 0.35 6.52 -30.51
N LEU A 160 1.39 7.26 -30.16
CA LEU A 160 1.33 8.41 -29.24
C LEU A 160 2.30 9.50 -29.73
N ASP A 161 1.90 10.76 -29.63
CA ASP A 161 2.81 11.89 -29.78
C ASP A 161 3.51 12.17 -28.43
N ALA A 162 4.85 12.26 -28.45
CA ALA A 162 5.63 12.57 -27.26
C ALA A 162 5.19 13.88 -26.56
N ALA A 163 4.76 14.89 -27.33
CA ALA A 163 4.27 16.15 -26.81
C ALA A 163 2.91 16.05 -26.10
N SER A 164 2.18 14.95 -26.29
CA SER A 164 0.87 14.71 -25.67
C SER A 164 0.91 13.93 -24.35
N ILE A 165 2.12 13.55 -23.88
CA ILE A 165 2.25 12.79 -22.62
C ILE A 165 1.83 13.67 -21.43
N THR A 166 0.86 13.17 -20.64
CA THR A 166 0.34 13.84 -19.45
C THR A 166 0.60 13.02 -18.17
N PRO A 167 0.48 13.65 -16.98
CA PRO A 167 0.57 12.92 -15.70
C PRO A 167 -0.41 11.74 -15.60
N GLU A 168 -1.63 11.88 -16.12
CA GLU A 168 -2.66 10.85 -16.13
C GLU A 168 -2.23 9.64 -16.97
N MET A 169 -1.53 9.87 -18.08
CA MET A 169 -1.00 8.79 -18.90
C MET A 169 0.10 8.02 -18.17
N ILE A 170 0.93 8.70 -17.39
CA ILE A 170 1.92 8.04 -16.50
C ILE A 170 1.16 7.22 -15.45
N SER A 171 0.22 7.83 -14.73
CA SER A 171 -0.59 7.16 -13.69
C SER A 171 -1.29 5.91 -14.23
N GLY A 172 -1.80 5.97 -15.48
CA GLY A 172 -2.42 4.83 -16.17
C GLY A 172 -1.48 3.70 -16.55
N ARG A 173 -0.15 3.88 -16.43
CA ARG A 173 0.89 2.87 -16.70
C ARG A 173 1.59 2.38 -15.43
N LEU A 174 1.26 2.95 -14.26
CA LEU A 174 1.75 2.47 -12.98
C LEU A 174 1.05 1.18 -12.57
N ASP A 175 1.68 0.40 -11.70
CA ASP A 175 1.12 -0.84 -11.16
C ASP A 175 -0.20 -0.58 -10.38
N THR A 176 -0.38 0.65 -9.90
CA THR A 176 -1.58 1.15 -9.20
C THR A 176 -2.68 1.65 -10.14
N ALA A 177 -2.57 1.49 -11.45
CA ALA A 177 -3.62 1.93 -12.38
C ALA A 177 -5.00 1.41 -11.97
N GLY A 178 -5.97 2.34 -11.85
CA GLY A 178 -7.34 2.04 -11.39
C GLY A 178 -7.49 1.89 -9.87
N ILE A 179 -6.44 2.20 -9.09
CA ILE A 179 -6.49 2.34 -7.62
C ILE A 179 -6.35 3.84 -7.32
N PRO A 180 -7.17 4.44 -6.45
CA PRO A 180 -7.00 5.84 -6.06
C PRO A 180 -5.68 6.04 -5.31
N ASP A 181 -5.12 7.24 -5.40
CA ASP A 181 -3.95 7.60 -4.61
C ASP A 181 -4.24 7.50 -3.10
N PRO A 182 -3.25 7.16 -2.25
CA PRO A 182 -3.49 7.05 -0.82
C PRO A 182 -3.76 8.43 -0.19
N ASP A 183 -4.83 8.50 0.60
CA ASP A 183 -5.13 9.66 1.43
C ASP A 183 -4.19 9.76 2.62
N LEU A 184 -3.84 8.61 3.20
CA LEU A 184 -3.00 8.50 4.38
C LEU A 184 -1.92 7.44 4.18
N ILE A 185 -0.67 7.82 4.43
CA ILE A 185 0.46 6.89 4.52
C ILE A 185 0.93 6.81 5.97
N ILE A 186 0.89 5.60 6.53
CA ILE A 186 1.35 5.31 7.88
C ILE A 186 2.71 4.61 7.78
N ARG A 187 3.67 5.03 8.61
CA ARG A 187 4.92 4.28 8.79
C ARG A 187 5.17 4.04 10.26
N THR A 188 5.41 2.77 10.61
CA THR A 188 5.76 2.34 11.96
C THR A 188 7.26 2.46 12.23
N SER A 189 7.64 2.38 13.52
CA SER A 189 9.01 2.36 14.06
C SER A 189 9.75 3.70 14.10
N GLY A 190 9.04 4.84 14.03
CA GLY A 190 9.63 6.17 14.20
C GLY A 190 10.53 6.64 13.05
N GLU A 191 10.49 5.97 11.91
CA GLU A 191 11.27 6.33 10.72
C GLU A 191 10.45 7.26 9.82
N GLU A 192 11.00 8.42 9.46
CA GLU A 192 10.30 9.49 8.72
C GLU A 192 10.79 9.57 7.27
N ARG A 193 10.61 8.52 6.49
CA ARG A 193 10.94 8.44 5.05
C ARG A 193 10.03 7.46 4.32
N LEU A 194 9.87 7.60 2.99
CA LEU A 194 9.04 6.73 2.15
C LEU A 194 9.74 5.44 1.71
N SER A 195 11.06 5.40 1.70
CA SER A 195 11.84 4.23 1.28
C SER A 195 11.42 3.65 -0.07
N ASN A 196 11.28 4.49 -1.08
CA ASN A 196 10.88 4.10 -2.43
C ASN A 196 9.47 3.50 -2.55
N PHE A 197 8.57 3.85 -1.59
CA PHE A 197 7.18 3.40 -1.58
C PHE A 197 6.24 4.47 -2.09
N LEU A 198 5.46 4.15 -3.13
CA LEU A 198 4.38 4.96 -3.71
C LEU A 198 4.75 6.44 -3.96
N LEU A 199 5.95 6.73 -4.50
CA LEU A 199 6.45 8.12 -4.62
C LEU A 199 5.55 8.98 -5.51
N TRP A 200 5.03 8.44 -6.60
CA TRP A 200 4.11 9.15 -7.49
C TRP A 200 2.78 9.38 -6.82
N GLN A 201 2.22 8.34 -6.24
CA GLN A 201 0.88 8.32 -5.65
C GLN A 201 0.80 9.10 -4.33
N ALA A 202 1.96 9.30 -3.66
CA ALA A 202 2.06 10.02 -2.38
C ALA A 202 2.01 11.54 -2.50
N ALA A 203 1.90 12.10 -3.70
CA ALA A 203 2.03 13.54 -3.96
C ALA A 203 1.12 14.42 -3.10
N TYR A 204 -0.05 13.93 -2.72
CA TYR A 204 -1.03 14.65 -1.88
C TYR A 204 -1.47 13.84 -0.66
N SER A 205 -0.74 12.79 -0.30
CA SER A 205 -1.04 11.98 0.89
C SER A 205 -0.70 12.72 2.18
N GLU A 206 -1.50 12.52 3.21
CA GLU A 206 -1.12 12.82 4.57
C GLU A 206 -0.18 11.74 5.12
N PHE A 207 0.78 12.12 5.99
CA PHE A 207 1.72 11.19 6.60
C PHE A 207 1.50 11.10 8.10
N LEU A 208 1.56 9.85 8.61
CA LEU A 208 1.58 9.57 10.04
C LEU A 208 2.74 8.64 10.37
N PHE A 209 3.69 9.13 11.16
CA PHE A 209 4.82 8.36 11.65
C PHE A 209 4.53 7.89 13.08
N VAL A 210 4.48 6.56 13.28
CA VAL A 210 4.15 5.92 14.55
C VAL A 210 5.44 5.38 15.17
N PRO A 211 5.74 5.67 16.44
CA PRO A 211 6.98 5.24 17.08
C PRO A 211 7.02 3.72 17.32
N ASP A 212 5.87 3.08 17.48
CA ASP A 212 5.75 1.66 17.76
C ASP A 212 6.22 0.81 16.59
N TYR A 213 6.77 -0.37 16.88
CA TYR A 213 7.16 -1.33 15.85
C TYR A 213 5.94 -2.03 15.25
N TRP A 214 6.01 -2.38 13.96
CA TRP A 214 4.93 -3.07 13.28
C TRP A 214 4.34 -4.28 14.02
N PRO A 215 5.12 -5.20 14.65
CA PRO A 215 4.57 -6.31 15.43
C PRO A 215 3.67 -5.92 16.60
N ASP A 216 3.82 -4.72 17.13
CA ASP A 216 3.00 -4.18 18.22
C ASP A 216 1.87 -3.26 17.71
N PHE A 217 1.79 -3.01 16.40
CA PHE A 217 0.74 -2.21 15.77
C PHE A 217 -0.55 -3.04 15.71
N ASP A 218 -1.51 -2.69 16.56
CA ASP A 218 -2.81 -3.35 16.71
C ASP A 218 -3.98 -2.51 16.14
N ARG A 219 -5.20 -3.01 16.33
CA ARG A 219 -6.43 -2.31 15.95
C ARG A 219 -6.53 -0.90 16.52
N GLN A 220 -6.13 -0.73 17.78
CA GLN A 220 -6.24 0.56 18.45
C GLN A 220 -5.32 1.60 17.83
N HIS A 221 -4.10 1.19 17.46
CA HIS A 221 -3.17 2.05 16.70
C HIS A 221 -3.77 2.46 15.35
N PHE A 222 -4.41 1.51 14.65
CA PHE A 222 -5.05 1.82 13.36
C PHE A 222 -6.21 2.81 13.54
N TYR A 223 -7.10 2.60 14.49
CA TYR A 223 -8.21 3.51 14.75
C TYR A 223 -7.73 4.90 15.15
N SER A 224 -6.70 4.98 16.02
CA SER A 224 -6.08 6.26 16.39
C SER A 224 -5.48 6.99 15.19
N ALA A 225 -4.89 6.25 14.23
CA ALA A 225 -4.38 6.83 12.99
C ALA A 225 -5.50 7.43 12.13
N ILE A 226 -6.64 6.75 12.01
CA ILE A 226 -7.81 7.27 11.28
C ILE A 226 -8.41 8.48 11.98
N GLU A 227 -8.52 8.47 13.30
CA GLU A 227 -8.98 9.63 14.08
C GLU A 227 -8.07 10.84 13.89
N GLN A 228 -6.75 10.65 13.93
CA GLN A 228 -5.79 11.74 13.68
C GLN A 228 -5.92 12.28 12.25
N TYR A 229 -6.11 11.41 11.25
CA TYR A 229 -6.37 11.85 9.88
C TYR A 229 -7.64 12.70 9.79
N ALA A 230 -8.73 12.29 10.46
CA ALA A 230 -10.01 12.98 10.44
C ALA A 230 -9.94 14.42 11.00
N THR A 231 -8.95 14.72 11.84
CA THR A 231 -8.74 16.07 12.42
C THR A 231 -7.94 17.00 11.49
N ARG A 232 -7.39 16.51 10.37
CA ARG A 232 -6.54 17.29 9.48
C ARG A 232 -7.33 18.03 8.40
N ASP A 233 -6.96 19.28 8.14
CA ASP A 233 -7.48 20.08 7.02
C ASP A 233 -6.62 19.86 5.76
N ARG A 234 -7.18 19.18 4.75
CA ARG A 234 -6.51 18.99 3.44
C ARG A 234 -6.81 20.16 2.52
N ARG A 235 -5.79 20.90 2.11
CA ARG A 235 -5.95 22.15 1.36
C ARG A 235 -5.70 22.06 -0.15
N PHE A 236 -5.12 21.00 -0.68
CA PHE A 236 -4.81 20.79 -2.10
C PHE A 236 -4.33 22.05 -2.85
N GLY A 237 -3.50 22.89 -2.19
CA GLY A 237 -3.02 24.17 -2.74
C GLY A 237 -4.00 25.35 -2.67
N GLY A 238 -5.22 25.20 -2.11
CA GLY A 238 -6.18 26.29 -1.92
C GLY A 238 -6.02 27.04 -0.60
N LEU A 239 -6.41 28.32 -0.56
CA LEU A 239 -6.51 29.11 0.67
C LEU A 239 -7.83 28.81 1.38
N ALA A 240 -7.79 28.70 2.73
CA ALA A 240 -8.98 28.39 3.54
C ALA A 240 -10.13 29.40 3.38
N ASP A 241 -9.83 30.65 3.01
CA ASP A 241 -10.82 31.74 2.91
C ASP A 241 -11.57 31.82 1.57
N GLN A 242 -11.19 31.03 0.55
CA GLN A 242 -11.86 31.09 -0.76
C GLN A 242 -13.12 30.21 -0.84
N VAL A 243 -13.37 29.36 0.14
CA VAL A 243 -14.58 28.50 0.18
C VAL A 243 -15.79 29.24 0.78
N ALA A 244 -15.56 30.32 1.54
CA ALA A 244 -16.63 31.08 2.21
C ALA A 244 -17.26 32.20 1.34
N VAL A 245 -16.68 32.60 0.21
CA VAL A 245 -17.14 33.75 -0.58
C VAL A 245 -17.97 33.37 -1.82
N ALA A 246 -18.05 32.09 -2.17
CA ALA A 246 -18.89 31.63 -3.29
C ALA A 246 -20.36 31.33 -2.90
N GLY A 247 -20.82 31.80 -1.74
CA GLY A 247 -22.17 31.59 -1.19
C GLY A 247 -22.88 32.88 -0.71
N ALA A 248 -22.57 34.04 -1.31
CA ALA A 248 -23.35 35.26 -1.08
C ALA A 248 -24.08 35.71 -2.33
#